data_8b24e28be45c4c20ef8d0178c937e42e
#
_entry.id   8b24e28be45c4c20ef8d0178c937e42e
#
_cell.length_a   1.000
_cell.length_b   1.000
_cell.length_c   1.000
_cell.angle_alpha   90.00
_cell.angle_beta   90.00
_cell.angle_gamma   90.00
#
_symmetry.space_group_name_H-M   'P 1'
#
loop_
_entity.id
_entity.type
_entity.pdbx_description
1 polymer ?
#
loop_
_entity_poly.entity_id
_entity_poly.type
_entity_poly.pdbx_seq_one_letter_code
_entity_poly.pdbx_strand_id
1 'polypeptide(L)'
;HLAIKSGMIAAETIFEDIDKENELVKFSKNIKNSWLYKELYSVRNIRPSFKWGFWKALAYSAVDTYFFRGRAPWTLKHEHSDHEALENKEKYDPIKYPKPDGIISFDRLTNVSFSGTNHEENQPCHLQLKDVSVPIKINLNRYDNPETRYCPAGVYEIVEKDNEKQLQINAQNCVHCKTCDIKDPSQNINWVSPQGGGGPNYQGM
;
A
#
# COMPACT_ATOMS: atom_id res chain seq x y z
N HIS A 1 12.46 -6.48 -12.59
CA HIS A 1 13.92 -6.46 -12.77
C HIS A 1 14.62 -5.52 -11.79
N LEU A 2 14.06 -4.35 -11.49
CA LEU A 2 14.64 -3.40 -10.54
C LEU A 2 14.65 -3.94 -9.10
N ALA A 3 13.55 -4.57 -8.65
CA ALA A 3 13.46 -5.21 -7.33
C ALA A 3 14.47 -6.37 -7.20
N ILE A 4 14.59 -7.20 -8.22
CA ILE A 4 15.58 -8.29 -8.25
C ILE A 4 17.00 -7.71 -8.13
N LYS A 5 17.32 -6.68 -8.91
CA LYS A 5 18.66 -6.07 -8.85
C LYS A 5 18.95 -5.41 -7.49
N SER A 6 17.97 -4.76 -6.88
CA SER A 6 18.16 -4.21 -5.53
C SER A 6 18.42 -5.30 -4.49
N GLY A 7 17.72 -6.44 -4.57
CA GLY A 7 17.97 -7.61 -3.73
C GLY A 7 19.37 -8.21 -3.93
N MET A 8 19.84 -8.31 -5.17
CA MET A 8 21.21 -8.76 -5.47
C MET A 8 22.26 -7.84 -4.84
N ILE A 9 22.09 -6.51 -4.99
CA ILE A 9 23.02 -5.53 -4.40
C ILE A 9 23.00 -5.62 -2.85
N ALA A 10 21.82 -5.85 -2.27
CA ALA A 10 21.70 -6.03 -0.83
C ALA A 10 22.45 -7.28 -0.36
N ALA A 11 22.25 -8.41 -1.03
CA ALA A 11 22.92 -9.68 -0.69
C ALA A 11 24.44 -9.57 -0.84
N GLU A 12 24.94 -8.98 -1.94
CA GLU A 12 26.36 -8.73 -2.16
C GLU A 12 26.96 -7.84 -1.06
N THR A 13 26.25 -6.76 -0.68
CA THR A 13 26.72 -5.84 0.36
C THR A 13 26.74 -6.48 1.74
N ILE A 14 25.73 -7.29 2.08
CA ILE A 14 25.69 -8.04 3.35
C ILE A 14 26.83 -9.03 3.40
N PHE A 15 27.07 -9.77 2.33
CA PHE A 15 28.15 -10.76 2.27
C PHE A 15 29.53 -10.13 2.44
N GLU A 16 29.78 -8.97 1.84
CA GLU A 16 31.05 -8.23 1.97
C GLU A 16 31.30 -7.68 3.39
N ASP A 17 30.25 -7.39 4.15
CA ASP A 17 30.34 -6.77 5.47
C ASP A 17 29.81 -7.67 6.61
N ILE A 18 29.64 -8.98 6.37
CA ILE A 18 29.04 -9.94 7.32
C ILE A 18 29.77 -10.02 8.67
N ASP A 19 31.06 -9.80 8.66
CA ASP A 19 31.91 -9.84 9.86
C ASP A 19 32.08 -8.47 10.53
N LYS A 20 31.38 -7.44 10.03
CA LYS A 20 31.51 -6.08 10.56
C LYS A 20 30.27 -5.69 11.34
N GLU A 21 30.44 -5.28 12.58
CA GLU A 21 29.37 -4.80 13.46
C GLU A 21 28.75 -3.45 13.04
N ASN A 22 29.12 -2.89 11.91
CA ASN A 22 28.68 -1.58 11.45
C ASN A 22 27.44 -1.66 10.56
N GLU A 23 26.61 -0.62 10.62
CA GLU A 23 25.49 -0.43 9.69
C GLU A 23 25.96 -0.54 8.22
N LEU A 24 25.07 -1.09 7.38
CA LEU A 24 25.34 -1.33 5.94
C LEU A 24 25.42 -0.02 5.13
N VAL A 25 26.33 0.89 5.53
CA VAL A 25 26.53 2.20 4.90
C VAL A 25 26.85 2.07 3.40
N LYS A 26 27.55 0.99 3.03
CA LYS A 26 27.91 0.71 1.65
C LYS A 26 26.70 0.45 0.75
N PHE A 27 25.58 -0.06 1.28
CA PHE A 27 24.40 -0.36 0.48
C PHE A 27 23.89 0.86 -0.29
N SER A 28 23.74 2.00 0.38
CA SER A 28 23.30 3.24 -0.26
C SER A 28 24.26 3.71 -1.35
N LYS A 29 25.57 3.52 -1.16
CA LYS A 29 26.59 3.86 -2.17
C LYS A 29 26.52 2.90 -3.37
N ASN A 30 26.37 1.60 -3.12
CA ASN A 30 26.28 0.57 -4.15
C ASN A 30 25.02 0.74 -5.02
N ILE A 31 23.86 1.05 -4.39
CA ILE A 31 22.62 1.38 -5.10
C ILE A 31 22.83 2.61 -6.00
N LYS A 32 23.37 3.71 -5.46
CA LYS A 32 23.57 4.97 -6.23
C LYS A 32 24.51 4.80 -7.42
N ASN A 33 25.49 3.91 -7.32
CA ASN A 33 26.45 3.63 -8.39
C ASN A 33 25.90 2.64 -9.44
N SER A 34 24.79 1.98 -9.16
CA SER A 34 24.19 0.97 -10.04
C SER A 34 23.40 1.59 -11.21
N TRP A 35 23.19 0.79 -12.26
CA TRP A 35 22.30 1.15 -13.37
C TRP A 35 20.84 1.33 -12.92
N LEU A 36 20.42 0.57 -11.90
CA LEU A 36 19.11 0.67 -11.29
C LEU A 36 18.79 2.10 -10.82
N TYR A 37 19.72 2.73 -10.11
CA TYR A 37 19.53 4.11 -9.66
C TYR A 37 19.44 5.08 -10.84
N LYS A 38 20.26 4.89 -11.86
CA LYS A 38 20.23 5.74 -13.06
C LYS A 38 18.88 5.66 -13.78
N GLU A 39 18.34 4.45 -13.91
CA GLU A 39 17.03 4.23 -14.52
C GLU A 39 15.91 4.90 -13.70
N LEU A 40 15.84 4.63 -12.40
CA LEU A 40 14.85 5.26 -11.52
C LEU A 40 14.98 6.78 -11.49
N TYR A 41 16.21 7.29 -11.47
CA TYR A 41 16.46 8.73 -11.49
C TYR A 41 15.98 9.38 -12.79
N SER A 42 16.13 8.71 -13.92
CA SER A 42 15.70 9.24 -15.22
C SER A 42 14.18 9.41 -15.33
N VAL A 43 13.38 8.60 -14.61
CA VAL A 43 11.91 8.65 -14.63
C VAL A 43 11.29 9.31 -13.40
N ARG A 44 12.11 9.91 -12.53
CA ARG A 44 11.69 10.44 -11.22
C ARG A 44 10.56 11.47 -11.26
N ASN A 45 10.42 12.19 -12.36
CA ASN A 45 9.43 13.26 -12.54
C ASN A 45 8.11 12.77 -13.12
N ILE A 46 8.08 11.58 -13.74
CA ILE A 46 6.91 11.08 -14.45
C ILE A 46 5.74 10.89 -13.48
N ARG A 47 5.91 10.07 -12.44
CA ARG A 47 4.83 9.78 -11.48
C ARG A 47 4.32 11.03 -10.75
N PRO A 48 5.16 11.91 -10.22
CA PRO A 48 4.68 13.13 -9.56
C PRO A 48 3.93 14.10 -10.46
N SER A 49 4.16 14.10 -11.77
CA SER A 49 3.46 14.98 -12.71
C SER A 49 1.94 14.68 -12.81
N PHE A 50 1.52 13.46 -12.47
CA PHE A 50 0.11 13.05 -12.50
C PHE A 50 -0.77 13.81 -11.51
N LYS A 51 -0.20 14.56 -10.55
CA LYS A 51 -0.94 15.52 -9.73
C LYS A 51 -1.65 16.62 -10.54
N TRP A 52 -1.20 16.88 -11.76
CA TRP A 52 -1.80 17.86 -12.68
C TRP A 52 -2.92 17.27 -13.54
N GLY A 53 -3.29 16.00 -13.33
CA GLY A 53 -4.25 15.26 -14.12
C GLY A 53 -3.63 14.53 -15.31
N PHE A 54 -4.37 13.59 -15.88
CA PHE A 54 -3.87 12.63 -16.86
C PHE A 54 -3.22 13.28 -18.10
N TRP A 55 -3.94 14.20 -18.77
CA TRP A 55 -3.48 14.76 -20.03
C TRP A 55 -2.23 15.65 -19.90
N LYS A 56 -2.20 16.48 -18.84
CA LYS A 56 -1.04 17.34 -18.57
C LYS A 56 0.18 16.49 -18.18
N ALA A 57 -0.02 15.44 -17.39
CA ALA A 57 1.04 14.51 -17.02
C ALA A 57 1.59 13.77 -18.23
N LEU A 58 0.72 13.32 -19.15
CA LEU A 58 1.15 12.64 -20.37
C LEU A 58 2.01 13.54 -21.25
N ALA A 59 1.56 14.78 -21.48
CA ALA A 59 2.33 15.76 -22.23
C ALA A 59 3.69 16.07 -21.56
N TYR A 60 3.69 16.31 -20.25
CA TYR A 60 4.93 16.52 -19.49
C TYR A 60 5.85 15.32 -19.57
N SER A 61 5.34 14.10 -19.40
CA SER A 61 6.13 12.88 -19.47
C SER A 61 6.78 12.69 -20.83
N ALA A 62 6.08 13.02 -21.91
CA ALA A 62 6.64 13.03 -23.27
C ALA A 62 7.82 14.02 -23.38
N VAL A 63 7.65 15.25 -22.88
CA VAL A 63 8.71 16.27 -22.88
C VAL A 63 9.90 15.82 -22.03
N ASP A 64 9.65 15.33 -20.81
CA ASP A 64 10.72 14.85 -19.91
C ASP A 64 11.50 13.65 -20.51
N THR A 65 10.79 12.73 -21.17
CA THR A 65 11.39 11.54 -21.77
C THR A 65 12.15 11.84 -23.05
N TYR A 66 11.53 12.56 -23.99
CA TYR A 66 12.09 12.73 -25.32
C TYR A 66 13.01 13.95 -25.45
N PHE A 67 12.70 15.05 -24.76
CA PHE A 67 13.50 16.28 -24.80
C PHE A 67 14.57 16.31 -23.71
N PHE A 68 14.19 16.19 -22.45
CA PHE A 68 15.13 16.22 -21.33
C PHE A 68 15.86 14.88 -21.11
N ARG A 69 15.31 13.78 -21.61
CA ARG A 69 15.88 12.43 -21.43
C ARG A 69 16.13 12.09 -19.95
N GLY A 70 15.19 12.48 -19.08
CA GLY A 70 15.29 12.31 -17.63
C GLY A 70 16.34 13.20 -16.94
N ARG A 71 16.93 14.17 -17.64
CA ARG A 71 17.96 15.08 -17.12
C ARG A 71 17.42 16.47 -16.76
N ALA A 72 16.11 16.61 -16.59
CA ALA A 72 15.53 17.87 -16.13
C ALA A 72 16.24 18.37 -14.86
N PRO A 73 16.56 19.69 -14.75
CA PRO A 73 17.33 20.22 -13.62
C PRO A 73 16.52 20.29 -12.31
N TRP A 74 15.24 19.91 -12.35
CA TRP A 74 14.34 19.84 -11.20
C TRP A 74 13.91 18.41 -10.88
N THR A 75 13.38 18.23 -9.68
CA THR A 75 12.70 17.01 -9.25
C THR A 75 11.34 17.39 -8.70
N LEU A 76 10.27 16.88 -9.32
CA LEU A 76 8.92 17.03 -8.81
C LEU A 76 8.75 16.19 -7.55
N LYS A 77 8.07 16.76 -6.55
CA LYS A 77 7.81 16.10 -5.27
C LYS A 77 6.32 15.82 -5.11
N HIS A 78 5.99 14.80 -4.33
CA HIS A 78 4.67 14.64 -3.75
C HIS A 78 4.56 15.61 -2.57
N GLU A 79 3.45 16.34 -2.50
CA GLU A 79 3.24 17.40 -1.51
C GLU A 79 2.35 16.92 -0.37
N HIS A 80 1.59 15.84 -0.59
CA HIS A 80 0.61 15.31 0.35
C HIS A 80 0.85 13.83 0.61
N SER A 81 0.55 13.42 1.84
CA SER A 81 0.56 12.01 2.22
C SER A 81 -0.65 11.29 1.64
N ASP A 82 -0.56 9.96 1.46
CA ASP A 82 -1.63 9.17 0.84
C ASP A 82 -2.95 9.21 1.62
N HIS A 83 -2.89 9.31 2.95
CA HIS A 83 -4.08 9.41 3.80
C HIS A 83 -4.82 10.76 3.65
N GLU A 84 -4.12 11.82 3.25
CA GLU A 84 -4.71 13.16 3.03
C GLU A 84 -5.46 13.28 1.70
N ALA A 85 -5.31 12.30 0.81
CA ALA A 85 -5.92 12.33 -0.52
C ALA A 85 -7.43 12.02 -0.53
N LEU A 86 -7.97 11.48 0.57
CA LEU A 86 -9.40 11.20 0.67
C LEU A 86 -10.19 12.47 0.93
N GLU A 87 -11.22 12.68 0.10
CA GLU A 87 -12.14 13.81 0.26
C GLU A 87 -13.48 13.36 0.89
N ASN A 88 -14.29 14.34 1.32
CA ASN A 88 -15.61 14.08 1.87
C ASN A 88 -16.50 13.36 0.85
N LYS A 89 -17.19 12.30 1.30
CA LYS A 89 -18.10 11.47 0.49
C LYS A 89 -19.19 12.24 -0.24
N GLU A 90 -19.63 13.39 0.30
CA GLU A 90 -20.68 14.24 -0.29
C GLU A 90 -20.28 14.85 -1.64
N LYS A 91 -18.99 14.84 -1.98
CA LYS A 91 -18.48 15.34 -3.25
C LYS A 91 -18.60 14.35 -4.42
N TYR A 92 -18.93 13.09 -4.12
CA TYR A 92 -18.85 12.01 -5.10
C TYR A 92 -20.05 11.08 -5.03
N ASP A 93 -20.50 10.62 -6.18
CA ASP A 93 -21.47 9.52 -6.26
C ASP A 93 -20.75 8.18 -6.08
N PRO A 94 -21.41 7.19 -5.42
CA PRO A 94 -20.85 5.85 -5.29
C PRO A 94 -20.60 5.19 -6.64
N ILE A 95 -19.38 4.69 -6.85
CA ILE A 95 -19.02 3.95 -8.07
C ILE A 95 -19.72 2.59 -8.06
N LYS A 96 -20.47 2.29 -9.13
CA LYS A 96 -21.09 0.97 -9.33
C LYS A 96 -20.13 0.10 -10.13
N TYR A 97 -19.49 -0.84 -9.44
CA TYR A 97 -18.65 -1.84 -10.10
C TYR A 97 -19.46 -2.98 -10.68
N PRO A 98 -19.06 -3.56 -11.82
CA PRO A 98 -19.67 -4.78 -12.33
C PRO A 98 -19.48 -5.92 -11.33
N LYS A 99 -20.47 -6.82 -11.23
CA LYS A 99 -20.31 -8.02 -10.40
C LYS A 99 -19.33 -8.97 -11.04
N PRO A 100 -18.47 -9.66 -10.24
CA PRO A 100 -17.61 -10.72 -10.76
C PRO A 100 -18.45 -11.85 -11.38
N ASP A 101 -17.90 -12.46 -12.42
CA ASP A 101 -18.57 -13.55 -13.18
C ASP A 101 -18.36 -14.96 -12.57
N GLY A 102 -17.46 -15.09 -11.60
CA GLY A 102 -17.11 -16.38 -10.99
C GLY A 102 -16.29 -17.32 -11.88
N ILE A 103 -15.86 -16.86 -13.06
CA ILE A 103 -15.09 -17.65 -14.04
C ILE A 103 -13.70 -17.05 -14.25
N ILE A 104 -13.64 -15.77 -14.64
CA ILE A 104 -12.39 -15.02 -14.84
C ILE A 104 -12.17 -14.04 -13.67
N SER A 105 -13.25 -13.49 -13.12
CA SER A 105 -13.22 -12.57 -12.00
C SER A 105 -14.02 -13.12 -10.83
N PHE A 106 -13.47 -12.97 -9.63
CA PHE A 106 -14.04 -13.49 -8.39
C PHE A 106 -14.32 -12.36 -7.40
N ASP A 107 -15.23 -12.60 -6.48
CA ASP A 107 -15.45 -11.68 -5.38
C ASP A 107 -14.26 -11.65 -4.42
N ARG A 108 -14.22 -10.62 -3.58
CA ARG A 108 -13.10 -10.35 -2.69
C ARG A 108 -12.80 -11.50 -1.73
N LEU A 109 -13.82 -12.10 -1.12
CA LEU A 109 -13.63 -13.18 -0.13
C LEU A 109 -13.15 -14.47 -0.79
N THR A 110 -13.66 -14.79 -1.99
CA THR A 110 -13.17 -15.91 -2.81
C THR A 110 -11.69 -15.73 -3.14
N ASN A 111 -11.27 -14.52 -3.55
CA ASN A 111 -9.85 -14.23 -3.81
C ASN A 111 -8.99 -14.40 -2.56
N VAL A 112 -9.47 -13.97 -1.40
CA VAL A 112 -8.76 -14.16 -0.11
C VAL A 112 -8.63 -15.65 0.22
N SER A 113 -9.67 -16.45 0.00
CA SER A 113 -9.58 -17.91 0.24
C SER A 113 -8.53 -18.58 -0.64
N PHE A 114 -8.39 -18.15 -1.89
CA PHE A 114 -7.35 -18.66 -2.81
C PHE A 114 -5.92 -18.25 -2.40
N SER A 115 -5.77 -17.19 -1.61
CA SER A 115 -4.46 -16.80 -1.09
C SER A 115 -3.93 -17.72 0.00
N GLY A 116 -4.73 -18.67 0.50
CA GLY A 116 -4.38 -19.55 1.60
C GLY A 116 -4.01 -18.83 2.88
N THR A 117 -4.53 -17.59 3.07
CA THR A 117 -4.23 -16.75 4.22
C THR A 117 -4.66 -17.41 5.52
N ASN A 118 -3.74 -17.54 6.44
CA ASN A 118 -3.97 -18.08 7.79
C ASN A 118 -3.07 -17.37 8.80
N HIS A 119 -3.59 -17.20 10.01
CA HIS A 119 -2.87 -16.63 11.14
C HIS A 119 -3.09 -17.51 12.37
N GLU A 120 -2.14 -17.49 13.29
CA GLU A 120 -2.32 -18.13 14.61
C GLU A 120 -3.46 -17.45 15.36
N GLU A 121 -4.45 -18.23 15.81
CA GLU A 121 -5.67 -17.69 16.43
C GLU A 121 -5.41 -17.06 17.81
N ASN A 122 -4.43 -17.58 18.54
CA ASN A 122 -4.13 -17.19 19.92
C ASN A 122 -3.21 -15.95 20.03
N GLN A 123 -2.92 -15.27 18.92
CA GLN A 123 -2.12 -14.06 18.95
C GLN A 123 -2.97 -12.79 19.11
N PRO A 124 -2.42 -11.71 19.71
CA PRO A 124 -3.09 -10.43 19.72
C PRO A 124 -3.33 -9.92 18.29
N CYS A 125 -4.48 -9.22 18.10
CA CYS A 125 -4.78 -8.62 16.80
C CYS A 125 -3.68 -7.63 16.40
N HIS A 126 -3.09 -7.84 15.23
CA HIS A 126 -2.03 -7.00 14.68
C HIS A 126 -2.53 -5.70 14.03
N LEU A 127 -3.85 -5.55 13.92
CA LEU A 127 -4.53 -4.35 13.41
C LEU A 127 -5.12 -3.59 14.60
N GLN A 128 -4.37 -2.65 15.13
CA GLN A 128 -4.70 -1.94 16.36
C GLN A 128 -5.35 -0.59 16.04
N LEU A 129 -6.42 -0.25 16.75
CA LEU A 129 -7.03 1.07 16.70
C LEU A 129 -6.48 1.93 17.83
N LYS A 130 -6.04 3.17 17.52
CA LYS A 130 -5.67 4.15 18.54
C LYS A 130 -6.90 4.62 19.34
N ASP A 131 -8.02 4.78 18.65
CA ASP A 131 -9.33 5.13 19.22
C ASP A 131 -10.44 4.33 18.51
N VAL A 132 -11.14 3.50 19.27
CA VAL A 132 -12.23 2.63 18.78
C VAL A 132 -13.46 3.41 18.27
N SER A 133 -13.61 4.67 18.64
CA SER A 133 -14.74 5.50 18.24
C SER A 133 -14.58 6.15 16.87
N VAL A 134 -13.34 6.35 16.40
CA VAL A 134 -13.00 7.05 15.15
C VAL A 134 -13.64 6.43 13.91
N PRO A 135 -13.63 5.09 13.73
CA PRO A 135 -14.24 4.48 12.54
C PRO A 135 -15.70 4.85 12.34
N ILE A 136 -16.47 4.92 13.43
CA ILE A 136 -17.89 5.24 13.36
C ILE A 136 -18.14 6.75 13.38
N LYS A 137 -17.51 7.49 14.33
CA LYS A 137 -17.77 8.92 14.49
C LYS A 137 -17.20 9.78 13.36
N ILE A 138 -16.06 9.38 12.79
CA ILE A 138 -15.34 10.16 11.78
C ILE A 138 -15.39 9.47 10.43
N ASN A 139 -14.82 8.27 10.31
CA ASN A 139 -14.63 7.62 9.02
C ASN A 139 -15.95 7.27 8.32
N LEU A 140 -16.92 6.71 9.04
CA LEU A 140 -18.25 6.42 8.49
C LEU A 140 -18.97 7.69 8.05
N ASN A 141 -18.96 8.72 8.89
CA ASN A 141 -19.73 9.93 8.63
C ASN A 141 -19.15 10.77 7.51
N ARG A 142 -17.83 10.94 7.48
CA ARG A 142 -17.14 11.83 6.55
C ARG A 142 -16.72 11.15 5.25
N TYR A 143 -16.32 9.88 5.31
CA TYR A 143 -15.68 9.16 4.20
C TYR A 143 -16.41 7.88 3.79
N ASP A 144 -17.53 7.54 4.46
CA ASP A 144 -18.33 6.35 4.22
C ASP A 144 -17.54 5.04 4.37
N ASN A 145 -16.86 4.87 5.50
CA ASN A 145 -16.01 3.71 5.84
C ASN A 145 -14.98 3.35 4.77
N PRO A 146 -13.98 4.16 4.53
CA PRO A 146 -12.99 3.90 3.50
C PRO A 146 -12.21 2.61 3.76
N GLU A 147 -12.07 2.19 5.02
CA GLU A 147 -11.42 0.94 5.43
C GLU A 147 -12.07 -0.30 4.84
N THR A 148 -13.37 -0.30 4.64
CA THR A 148 -14.09 -1.41 4.01
C THR A 148 -13.83 -1.49 2.49
N ARG A 149 -13.37 -0.41 1.88
CA ARG A 149 -13.12 -0.30 0.44
C ARG A 149 -11.67 -0.42 0.05
N TYR A 150 -10.75 0.25 0.76
CA TYR A 150 -9.33 0.14 0.43
C TYR A 150 -8.70 -1.19 0.88
N CYS A 151 -9.34 -1.92 1.81
CA CYS A 151 -8.84 -3.23 2.20
C CYS A 151 -9.14 -4.28 1.11
N PRO A 152 -8.12 -4.91 0.50
CA PRO A 152 -8.34 -5.90 -0.56
C PRO A 152 -8.84 -7.23 -0.04
N ALA A 153 -8.78 -7.46 1.28
CA ALA A 153 -8.99 -8.76 1.89
C ALA A 153 -10.27 -8.87 2.75
N GLY A 154 -11.13 -7.84 2.76
CA GLY A 154 -12.36 -7.88 3.54
C GLY A 154 -12.13 -7.97 5.05
N VAL A 155 -11.08 -7.34 5.54
CA VAL A 155 -10.72 -7.35 6.97
C VAL A 155 -11.67 -6.48 7.78
N TYR A 156 -12.14 -5.37 7.22
CA TYR A 156 -12.95 -4.38 7.93
C TYR A 156 -14.39 -4.43 7.47
N GLU A 157 -15.32 -4.52 8.43
CA GLU A 157 -16.75 -4.53 8.20
C GLU A 157 -17.46 -3.65 9.23
N ILE A 158 -18.53 -2.97 8.82
CA ILE A 158 -19.43 -2.32 9.76
C ILE A 158 -20.56 -3.27 10.07
N VAL A 159 -20.64 -3.66 11.32
CA VAL A 159 -21.70 -4.51 11.86
C VAL A 159 -22.59 -3.71 12.79
N GLU A 160 -23.85 -4.13 12.90
CA GLU A 160 -24.79 -3.59 13.86
C GLU A 160 -24.92 -4.58 15.02
N LYS A 161 -24.55 -4.16 16.21
CA LYS A 161 -24.68 -4.94 17.44
C LYS A 161 -25.33 -4.08 18.51
N ASP A 162 -26.37 -4.62 19.15
CA ASP A 162 -27.12 -3.91 20.20
C ASP A 162 -27.67 -2.54 19.73
N ASN A 163 -28.13 -2.44 18.47
CA ASN A 163 -28.58 -1.23 17.77
C ASN A 163 -27.47 -0.15 17.60
N GLU A 164 -26.22 -0.50 17.80
CA GLU A 164 -25.06 0.40 17.55
C GLU A 164 -24.18 -0.14 16.42
N LYS A 165 -23.70 0.77 15.57
CA LYS A 165 -22.73 0.43 14.54
C LYS A 165 -21.34 0.31 15.15
N GLN A 166 -20.66 -0.77 14.80
CA GLN A 166 -19.30 -1.05 15.27
C GLN A 166 -18.41 -1.49 14.10
N LEU A 167 -17.13 -1.16 14.17
CA LEU A 167 -16.13 -1.72 13.24
C LEU A 167 -15.73 -3.11 13.72
N GLN A 168 -16.00 -4.12 12.91
CA GLN A 168 -15.46 -5.47 13.09
C GLN A 168 -14.17 -5.62 12.30
N ILE A 169 -13.16 -6.21 12.91
CA ILE A 169 -11.85 -6.48 12.31
C ILE A 169 -11.65 -7.98 12.19
N ASN A 170 -11.75 -8.50 10.97
CA ASN A 170 -11.53 -9.91 10.63
C ASN A 170 -10.03 -10.12 10.31
N ALA A 171 -9.18 -10.05 11.34
CA ALA A 171 -7.73 -10.06 11.20
C ALA A 171 -7.19 -11.32 10.50
N GLN A 172 -7.92 -12.44 10.57
CA GLN A 172 -7.58 -13.70 9.89
C GLN A 172 -7.49 -13.55 8.37
N ASN A 173 -8.24 -12.60 7.78
CA ASN A 173 -8.23 -12.36 6.34
C ASN A 173 -7.04 -11.49 5.88
N CYS A 174 -6.24 -10.95 6.80
CA CYS A 174 -5.23 -9.96 6.47
C CYS A 174 -4.09 -10.53 5.61
N VAL A 175 -3.86 -9.96 4.44
CA VAL A 175 -2.79 -10.32 3.50
C VAL A 175 -1.52 -9.47 3.66
N HIS A 176 -1.38 -8.77 4.76
CA HIS A 176 -0.20 -7.97 5.13
C HIS A 176 0.18 -6.86 4.13
N CYS A 177 -0.76 -6.33 3.37
CA CYS A 177 -0.49 -5.29 2.37
C CYS A 177 -0.24 -3.89 2.96
N LYS A 178 -0.51 -3.67 4.25
CA LYS A 178 -0.38 -2.39 4.99
C LYS A 178 -1.18 -1.21 4.42
N THR A 179 -2.06 -1.43 3.47
CA THR A 179 -2.86 -0.36 2.86
C THR A 179 -3.66 0.41 3.92
N CYS A 180 -4.17 -0.25 4.94
CA CYS A 180 -4.93 0.38 6.03
C CYS A 180 -4.08 1.35 6.86
N ASP A 181 -2.88 0.95 7.23
CA ASP A 181 -1.93 1.78 7.99
C ASP A 181 -1.53 3.06 7.22
N ILE A 182 -1.38 2.93 5.88
CA ILE A 182 -0.98 4.04 5.02
C ILE A 182 -2.18 4.94 4.65
N LYS A 183 -3.35 4.34 4.40
CA LYS A 183 -4.48 5.00 3.71
C LYS A 183 -5.56 5.53 4.65
N ASP A 184 -5.57 5.11 5.92
CA ASP A 184 -6.56 5.59 6.87
C ASP A 184 -6.50 7.12 7.03
N PRO A 185 -7.56 7.85 6.65
CA PRO A 185 -7.55 9.32 6.68
C PRO A 185 -7.34 9.89 8.08
N SER A 186 -7.73 9.14 9.09
CA SER A 186 -7.56 9.52 10.50
C SER A 186 -6.25 9.01 11.11
N GLN A 187 -5.46 8.23 10.36
CA GLN A 187 -4.24 7.56 10.86
C GLN A 187 -4.48 6.83 12.20
N ASN A 188 -5.68 6.26 12.33
CA ASN A 188 -6.14 5.59 13.54
C ASN A 188 -5.76 4.12 13.58
N ILE A 189 -5.60 3.49 12.39
CA ILE A 189 -5.20 2.08 12.28
C ILE A 189 -3.68 2.00 12.33
N ASN A 190 -3.17 1.22 13.28
CA ASN A 190 -1.75 0.92 13.42
C ASN A 190 -1.52 -0.56 13.14
N TRP A 191 -0.76 -0.86 12.08
CA TRP A 191 -0.39 -2.22 11.73
C TRP A 191 0.89 -2.61 12.49
N VAL A 192 0.81 -3.57 13.39
CA VAL A 192 1.97 -4.14 14.10
C VAL A 192 2.30 -5.51 13.51
N SER A 193 3.55 -5.93 13.62
CA SER A 193 3.97 -7.23 13.07
C SER A 193 3.26 -8.37 13.79
N PRO A 194 2.52 -9.24 13.09
CA PRO A 194 1.95 -10.45 13.65
C PRO A 194 3.05 -11.48 13.93
N GLN A 195 2.68 -12.60 14.55
CA GLN A 195 3.56 -13.75 14.71
C GLN A 195 4.07 -14.22 13.34
N GLY A 196 5.35 -14.60 13.28
CA GLY A 196 5.95 -15.10 12.05
C GLY A 196 5.33 -16.43 11.58
N GLY A 197 5.37 -16.68 10.29
CA GLY A 197 4.81 -17.87 9.65
C GLY A 197 3.32 -17.79 9.28
N GLY A 198 2.61 -16.74 9.72
CA GLY A 198 1.22 -16.48 9.32
C GLY A 198 1.11 -15.55 8.12
N GLY A 199 -0.11 -15.42 7.60
CA GLY A 199 -0.44 -14.57 6.45
C GLY A 199 -0.73 -15.36 5.18
N PRO A 200 -0.64 -14.73 3.99
CA PRO A 200 -0.92 -15.40 2.73
C PRO A 200 0.09 -16.51 2.44
N ASN A 201 -0.42 -17.62 1.91
CA ASN A 201 0.36 -18.79 1.51
C ASN A 201 -0.05 -19.21 0.10
N TYR A 202 0.59 -18.61 -0.89
CA TYR A 202 0.28 -18.87 -2.29
C TYR A 202 0.92 -20.19 -2.72
N GLN A 203 0.07 -21.19 -3.00
CA GLN A 203 0.55 -22.48 -3.50
C GLN A 203 1.08 -22.33 -4.93
N GLY A 204 2.30 -22.80 -5.16
CA GLY A 204 2.94 -22.80 -6.48
C GLY A 204 3.73 -21.56 -6.85
N MET A 205 4.00 -20.67 -5.88
CA MET A 205 4.95 -19.57 -6.03
C MET A 205 6.24 -19.82 -5.27
#